data_807014b54963c9b752758b986be2ed5e
#
_entry.id   807014b54963c9b752758b986be2ed5e
#
_cell.length_a   1.000
_cell.length_b   1.000
_cell.length_c   1.000
_cell.angle_alpha   90.00
_cell.angle_beta   90.00
_cell.angle_gamma   90.00
#
_symmetry.space_group_name_H-M   'P 1'
#
loop_
_entity.id
_entity.type
_entity.pdbx_description
1 polymer ?
#
loop_
_entity_poly.entity_id
_entity_poly.type
_entity_poly.pdbx_seq_one_letter_code
_entity_poly.pdbx_strand_id
1 'polypeptide(L)' 'MAGKAAKTKTETFITYVVVKAHDGLQVGEERIRKAGDKGAEYCVDLGLWKEKKSTNKE' A
#
# COMPACT_ATOMS: atom_id res chain seq x y z
N MET A 1 2.98 -11.56 27.15
CA MET A 1 3.21 -11.43 26.68
C MET A 1 3.31 -11.60 25.68
N ALA A 2 3.26 -11.85 25.84
CA ALA A 2 3.40 -12.23 24.92
C ALA A 2 3.27 -11.61 23.88
N GLY A 3 2.49 -11.35 23.66
CA GLY A 3 2.28 -10.80 22.55
C GLY A 3 3.35 -10.10 22.02
N LYS A 4 4.08 -9.93 22.71
CA LYS A 4 4.98 -9.22 22.32
C LYS A 4 5.72 -9.60 21.27
N ALA A 5 5.80 -10.64 21.02
CA ALA A 5 6.60 -11.07 19.98
C ALA A 5 6.25 -10.46 18.69
N ALA A 6 5.03 -10.20 18.55
CA ALA A 6 4.60 -9.67 17.30
C ALA A 6 5.36 -8.45 16.92
N LYS A 7 5.79 -7.72 17.87
CA LYS A 7 6.39 -6.54 17.55
C LYS A 7 7.70 -6.66 16.92
N THR A 8 8.25 -7.78 16.87
CA THR A 8 9.54 -7.87 16.25
C THR A 8 9.44 -7.99 14.75
N LYS A 9 8.25 -8.08 14.21
CA LYS A 9 8.14 -8.20 12.78
C LYS A 9 8.35 -6.89 12.08
N THR A 10 9.02 -6.97 10.96
CA THR A 10 9.19 -5.82 10.10
C THR A 10 7.95 -5.66 9.25
N GLU A 11 7.39 -4.49 9.23
CA GLU A 11 6.24 -4.24 8.41
C GLU A 11 6.66 -3.42 7.21
N THR A 12 6.14 -3.77 6.07
CA THR A 12 6.45 -3.08 4.83
C THR A 12 5.20 -2.36 4.36
N PHE A 13 5.34 -1.08 4.13
CA PHE A 13 4.26 -0.29 3.60
C PHE A 13 4.64 0.18 2.21
N ILE A 14 3.68 0.20 1.32
CA ILE A 14 3.93 0.58 -0.05
C ILE A 14 3.11 1.81 -0.37
N THR A 15 3.76 2.81 -0.94
CA THR A 15 3.08 4.02 -1.37
C THR A 15 2.70 3.84 -2.83
N TYR A 16 1.43 4.01 -3.10
CA TYR A 16 0.92 3.90 -4.47
C TYR A 16 0.49 5.27 -4.94
N VAL A 17 0.60 5.50 -6.22
CA VAL A 17 0.12 6.74 -6.81
C VAL A 17 -1.03 6.38 -7.72
N VAL A 18 -2.09 7.17 -7.66
CA VAL A 18 -3.26 6.96 -8.50
C VAL A 18 -2.90 7.42 -9.90
N VAL A 19 -3.00 6.52 -10.87
CA VAL A 19 -2.69 6.87 -12.25
C VAL A 19 -3.94 7.00 -13.10
N LYS A 20 -5.09 6.62 -12.56
CA LYS A 20 -6.33 6.76 -13.27
C LYS A 20 -7.43 7.12 -12.28
N ALA A 21 -8.18 8.15 -12.54
CA ALA A 21 -9.20 8.59 -11.60
C ALA A 21 -10.26 7.51 -11.40
N HIS A 22 -10.62 7.27 -10.15
CA HIS A 22 -11.64 6.30 -9.81
C HIS A 22 -12.09 6.51 -8.38
N ASP A 23 -13.31 6.11 -8.09
CA ASP A 23 -13.84 6.15 -6.71
C ASP A 23 -13.55 7.45 -5.98
N GLY A 24 -13.62 8.57 -6.68
CA GLY A 24 -13.38 9.85 -6.04
C GLY A 24 -11.93 10.21 -5.91
N LEU A 25 -11.02 9.36 -6.34
CA LEU A 25 -9.59 9.65 -6.29
C LEU A 25 -9.16 10.24 -7.62
N GLN A 26 -8.22 11.14 -7.55
CA GLN A 26 -7.73 11.79 -8.74
C GLN A 26 -6.32 11.37 -9.07
N VAL A 27 -5.96 11.48 -10.32
CA VAL A 27 -4.61 11.14 -10.75
C VAL A 27 -3.60 11.98 -9.98
N GLY A 28 -2.59 11.32 -9.45
CA GLY A 28 -1.56 12.01 -8.70
C GLY A 28 -1.72 11.87 -7.19
N GLU A 29 -2.86 11.41 -6.72
CA GLU A 29 -3.03 11.21 -5.30
C GLU A 29 -2.23 9.98 -4.87
N GLU A 30 -1.80 9.99 -3.63
CA GLU A 30 -1.01 8.89 -3.12
C GLU A 30 -1.75 8.20 -2.00
N ARG A 31 -1.55 6.92 -1.92
CA ARG A 31 -2.15 6.10 -0.88
C ARG A 31 -1.12 5.12 -0.37
N ILE A 32 -1.12 4.92 0.93
CA ILE A 32 -0.18 4.00 1.56
C ILE A 32 -0.95 2.79 2.02
N ARG A 33 -0.45 1.61 1.68
CA ARG A 33 -1.06 0.36 2.08
C ARG A 33 0.01 -0.60 2.54
N LYS A 34 -0.39 -1.54 3.39
CA LYS A 34 0.52 -2.54 3.86
C LYS A 34 0.83 -3.52 2.73
N ALA A 35 2.06 -4.00 2.69
CA ALA A 35 2.44 -4.96 1.67
C ALA A 35 1.51 -6.17 1.75
N GLY A 36 1.08 -6.65 0.61
CA GLY A 36 0.16 -7.78 0.58
C GLY A 36 -1.30 -7.38 0.65
N ASP A 37 -1.59 -6.09 0.69
CA ASP A 37 -2.97 -5.64 0.71
C ASP A 37 -3.63 -5.99 -0.61
N LYS A 38 -4.65 -6.84 -0.54
CA LYS A 38 -5.29 -7.31 -1.75
C LYS A 38 -6.03 -6.23 -2.50
N GLY A 39 -6.60 -5.29 -1.79
CA GLY A 39 -7.27 -4.18 -2.44
C GLY A 39 -6.31 -3.35 -3.25
N ALA A 40 -5.11 -3.11 -2.71
CA ALA A 40 -4.12 -2.35 -3.43
C ALA A 40 -3.63 -3.12 -4.63
N GLU A 41 -3.42 -4.43 -4.47
CA GLU A 41 -2.98 -5.25 -5.60
C GLU A 41 -4.01 -5.24 -6.70
N TYR A 42 -5.27 -5.27 -6.33
CA TYR A 42 -6.34 -5.24 -7.30
C TYR A 42 -6.30 -3.94 -8.10
N CYS A 43 -6.09 -2.82 -7.42
CA CYS A 43 -6.02 -1.54 -8.09
C CYS A 43 -4.84 -1.48 -9.04
N VAL A 44 -3.72 -2.06 -8.65
CA VAL A 44 -2.56 -2.10 -9.52
C VAL A 44 -2.84 -2.96 -10.74
N ASP A 45 -3.48 -4.10 -10.53
CA ASP A 45 -3.82 -4.99 -11.62
C ASP A 45 -4.75 -4.33 -12.63
N LEU A 46 -5.65 -3.51 -12.15
CA LEU A 46 -6.57 -2.82 -13.04
C LEU A 46 -5.94 -1.61 -13.71
N GLY A 47 -4.73 -1.27 -13.33
CA GLY A 47 -4.07 -0.12 -13.93
C GLY A 47 -4.51 1.20 -13.32
N LEU A 48 -5.15 1.15 -12.17
CA LEU A 48 -5.61 2.36 -11.50
C LEU A 48 -4.52 2.99 -10.65
N TRP A 49 -3.68 2.17 -10.07
CA TRP A 49 -2.62 2.61 -9.18
C TRP A 49 -1.28 2.08 -9.66
N LYS A 50 -0.23 2.73 -9.23
CA LYS A 50 1.11 2.29 -9.54
C LYS A 50 1.95 2.38 -8.29
N GLU A 51 2.79 1.41 -8.06
CA GLU A 51 3.64 1.42 -6.90
C GLU A 51 4.69 2.51 -7.05
N LYS A 52 4.81 3.37 -6.05
CA LYS A 52 5.76 4.45 -6.09
C LYS A 52 7.01 4.10 -5.30
N LYS A 53 6.84 3.63 -4.08
CA LYS A 53 7.97 3.21 -3.29
C LYS A 53 7.50 2.34 -2.15
N SER A 54 8.42 1.60 -1.56
CA SER A 54 8.08 0.80 -0.40
C SER A 54 8.95 1.25 0.76
N THR A 55 8.40 1.17 1.95
CA THR A 55 9.09 1.57 3.15
C THR A 55 8.95 0.47 4.19
N ASN A 56 10.05 0.05 4.73
CA ASN A 56 10.04 -0.96 5.78
C ASN A 56 10.04 -0.26 7.12
N LYS A 57 9.22 -0.78 8.02
CA LYS A 57 9.12 -0.19 9.31
C LYS A 57 9.20 -1.28 10.36
N GLU A 58 10.08 -1.15 11.29
CA GLU A 58 10.26 -2.17 12.32
C GLU A 58 9.63 -1.78 13.61
#